data_b27e1f557d39cdd3d2be5621c233c51e
#
_entry.id   b27e1f557d39cdd3d2be5621c233c51e
#
_cell.length_a   1.000
_cell.length_b   1.000
_cell.length_c   1.000
_cell.angle_alpha   90.00
_cell.angle_beta   90.00
_cell.angle_gamma   90.00
#
_symmetry.space_group_name_H-M   'P 1'
#
loop_
_entity.id
_entity.type
_entity.pdbx_description
1 polymer ?
#
loop_
_entity_poly.entity_id
_entity_poly.type
_entity_poly.pdbx_seq_one_letter_code
_entity_poly.pdbx_strand_id
1 'polypeptide(L)'
;MEKGLKMQIVCVESIDSTHLFLCEQIRKGKLSENFGIYALEQSAGVGSRENSWQSSRGNLHLSFCVKDENLPKDLPLASVSIYFAYLLKELLEEYGSKIWLKWPNDLYLEDKKVGGIISAKISNFIIGGVGLNLKFAPQNATLCDVEIPLESLVNAFLEKVEKKILWKDIFSKYMLEFEKSRKFSVHHEGKVFSLENSFLYEDGSILLGDKRVYSLR
;
A
#
# COMPACT_ATOMS: atom_id res chain seq x y z
N MET A 1 -6.27 0.64 -30.24
CA MET A 1 -6.55 0.96 -28.82
C MET A 1 -6.98 -0.35 -28.17
N GLU A 2 -6.05 -1.02 -27.49
CA GLU A 2 -6.40 -2.17 -26.65
C GLU A 2 -7.31 -1.65 -25.53
N LYS A 3 -8.53 -2.18 -25.46
CA LYS A 3 -9.38 -2.02 -24.28
C LYS A 3 -8.65 -2.72 -23.13
N GLY A 4 -7.92 -1.96 -22.30
CA GLY A 4 -7.44 -2.50 -21.04
C GLY A 4 -8.63 -3.13 -20.32
N LEU A 5 -8.52 -4.40 -19.95
CA LEU A 5 -9.55 -5.06 -19.16
C LEU A 5 -9.63 -4.29 -17.82
N LYS A 6 -10.71 -3.53 -17.67
CA LYS A 6 -10.97 -2.80 -16.42
C LYS A 6 -11.06 -3.81 -15.28
N MET A 7 -10.30 -3.59 -14.21
CA MET A 7 -10.29 -4.45 -13.03
C MET A 7 -11.71 -4.64 -12.49
N GLN A 8 -12.12 -5.89 -12.28
CA GLN A 8 -13.38 -6.16 -11.59
C GLN A 8 -13.23 -5.82 -10.11
N ILE A 9 -14.18 -5.06 -9.57
CA ILE A 9 -14.17 -4.61 -8.17
C ILE A 9 -15.44 -5.09 -7.48
N VAL A 10 -15.30 -5.69 -6.31
CA VAL A 10 -16.41 -6.17 -5.48
C VAL A 10 -16.37 -5.50 -4.11
N CYS A 11 -17.54 -5.03 -3.66
CA CYS A 11 -17.76 -4.58 -2.30
C CYS A 11 -18.46 -5.67 -1.50
N VAL A 12 -17.98 -5.94 -0.30
CA VAL A 12 -18.64 -6.86 0.65
C VAL A 12 -18.91 -6.15 1.97
N GLU A 13 -19.99 -6.55 2.62
CA GLU A 13 -20.38 -5.96 3.91
C GLU A 13 -19.35 -6.27 5.00
N SER A 14 -18.96 -7.55 5.13
CA SER A 14 -17.99 -8.00 6.11
C SER A 14 -17.22 -9.23 5.60
N ILE A 15 -15.98 -9.34 6.02
CA ILE A 15 -15.10 -10.48 5.74
C ILE A 15 -14.01 -10.55 6.81
N ASP A 16 -13.36 -11.70 6.99
CA ASP A 16 -12.25 -11.81 7.94
C ASP A 16 -11.07 -10.94 7.51
N SER A 17 -10.61 -11.08 6.28
CA SER A 17 -9.55 -10.25 5.69
C SER A 17 -9.65 -10.26 4.17
N THR A 18 -9.75 -9.08 3.56
CA THR A 18 -9.73 -8.93 2.09
C THR A 18 -8.41 -9.44 1.51
N HIS A 19 -7.29 -9.23 2.22
CA HIS A 19 -5.96 -9.66 1.78
C HIS A 19 -5.81 -11.18 1.80
N LEU A 20 -6.15 -11.82 2.92
CA LEU A 20 -6.09 -13.28 3.04
C LEU A 20 -7.05 -13.97 2.07
N PHE A 21 -8.23 -13.40 1.87
CA PHE A 21 -9.19 -13.89 0.89
C PHE A 21 -8.57 -13.94 -0.51
N LEU A 22 -7.97 -12.84 -1.01
CA LEU A 22 -7.33 -12.83 -2.33
C LEU A 22 -6.18 -13.82 -2.42
N CYS A 23 -5.33 -13.88 -1.40
CA CYS A 23 -4.23 -14.85 -1.34
C CYS A 23 -4.75 -16.29 -1.50
N GLU A 24 -5.85 -16.62 -0.85
CA GLU A 24 -6.46 -17.94 -0.92
C GLU A 24 -7.09 -18.22 -2.29
N GLN A 25 -7.84 -17.25 -2.85
CA GLN A 25 -8.47 -17.42 -4.18
C GLN A 25 -7.41 -17.66 -5.27
N ILE A 26 -6.28 -16.94 -5.22
CA ILE A 26 -5.18 -17.12 -6.17
C ILE A 26 -4.54 -18.50 -5.98
N ARG A 27 -4.24 -18.92 -4.75
CA ARG A 27 -3.66 -20.26 -4.46
C ARG A 27 -4.57 -21.40 -4.93
N LYS A 28 -5.88 -21.19 -4.88
CA LYS A 28 -6.88 -22.14 -5.38
C LYS A 28 -7.12 -22.09 -6.90
N GLY A 29 -6.42 -21.20 -7.61
CA GLY A 29 -6.58 -21.02 -9.05
C GLY A 29 -7.96 -20.47 -9.48
N LYS A 30 -8.67 -19.79 -8.57
CA LYS A 30 -10.00 -19.22 -8.83
C LYS A 30 -9.97 -17.83 -9.44
N LEU A 31 -8.82 -17.17 -9.46
CA LEU A 31 -8.62 -15.89 -10.10
C LEU A 31 -7.61 -16.04 -11.23
N SER A 32 -8.00 -15.56 -12.42
CA SER A 32 -7.17 -15.57 -13.63
C SER A 32 -6.89 -14.18 -14.17
N GLU A 33 -7.57 -13.15 -13.64
CA GLU A 33 -7.47 -11.76 -14.08
C GLU A 33 -7.28 -10.81 -12.89
N ASN A 34 -6.95 -9.56 -13.19
CA ASN A 34 -6.87 -8.51 -12.18
C ASN A 34 -8.20 -8.36 -11.44
N PHE A 35 -8.14 -8.27 -10.12
CA PHE A 35 -9.36 -8.25 -9.31
C PHE A 35 -9.16 -7.39 -8.05
N GLY A 36 -10.19 -6.67 -7.63
CA GLY A 36 -10.24 -5.88 -6.42
C GLY A 36 -11.41 -6.26 -5.53
N ILE A 37 -11.20 -6.27 -4.22
CA ILE A 37 -12.23 -6.45 -3.21
C ILE A 37 -12.00 -5.45 -2.07
N TYR A 38 -13.07 -4.75 -1.68
CA TYR A 38 -13.04 -3.96 -0.45
C TYR A 38 -14.22 -4.35 0.45
N ALA A 39 -13.99 -4.23 1.74
CA ALA A 39 -14.98 -4.56 2.76
C ALA A 39 -15.34 -3.32 3.57
N LEU A 40 -16.60 -3.24 4.01
CA LEU A 40 -17.02 -2.20 4.96
C LEU A 40 -16.47 -2.50 6.36
N GLU A 41 -16.23 -3.78 6.67
CA GLU A 41 -15.67 -4.23 7.94
C GLU A 41 -14.83 -5.49 7.77
N GLN A 42 -13.78 -5.66 8.59
CA GLN A 42 -13.01 -6.90 8.69
C GLN A 42 -12.93 -7.37 10.14
N SER A 43 -13.07 -8.67 10.37
CA SER A 43 -12.95 -9.27 11.72
C SER A 43 -11.50 -9.65 12.08
N ALA A 44 -10.65 -9.89 11.07
CA ALA A 44 -9.26 -10.32 11.24
C ALA A 44 -8.33 -9.62 10.24
N GLY A 45 -8.40 -8.29 10.18
CA GLY A 45 -7.57 -7.48 9.31
C GLY A 45 -6.07 -7.71 9.56
N VAL A 46 -5.28 -7.86 8.51
CA VAL A 46 -3.83 -8.09 8.60
C VAL A 46 -3.05 -6.84 8.22
N GLY A 47 -1.97 -6.60 8.95
CA GLY A 47 -0.97 -5.59 8.67
C GLY A 47 0.38 -6.20 8.27
N SER A 48 1.43 -5.40 8.25
CA SER A 48 2.78 -5.89 8.01
C SER A 48 3.32 -6.63 9.26
N ARG A 49 4.20 -7.63 9.05
CA ARG A 49 4.95 -8.33 10.12
C ARG A 49 4.04 -8.98 11.17
N GLU A 50 3.00 -9.69 10.74
CA GLU A 50 2.05 -10.38 11.62
C GLU A 50 1.24 -9.44 12.54
N ASN A 51 1.33 -8.13 12.35
CA ASN A 51 0.47 -7.19 13.07
C ASN A 51 -0.97 -7.30 12.55
N SER A 52 -1.93 -7.14 13.46
CA SER A 52 -3.31 -6.94 13.08
C SER A 52 -3.54 -5.51 12.56
N TRP A 53 -4.45 -5.37 11.61
CA TRP A 53 -5.00 -4.09 11.22
C TRP A 53 -6.35 -3.89 11.90
N GLN A 54 -6.47 -2.82 12.70
CA GLN A 54 -7.74 -2.49 13.34
C GLN A 54 -8.71 -1.97 12.28
N SER A 55 -9.76 -2.75 12.04
CA SER A 55 -10.75 -2.48 11.01
C SER A 55 -12.04 -1.96 11.64
N SER A 56 -12.39 -0.73 11.32
CA SER A 56 -13.64 -0.10 11.76
C SER A 56 -14.45 0.34 10.54
N ARG A 57 -15.77 0.19 10.63
CA ARG A 57 -16.70 0.62 9.56
C ARG A 57 -16.48 2.10 9.21
N GLY A 58 -16.43 2.39 7.91
CA GLY A 58 -16.15 3.73 7.39
C GLY A 58 -14.69 3.97 7.03
N ASN A 59 -13.78 3.06 7.37
CA ASN A 59 -12.39 3.08 6.91
C ASN A 59 -12.25 2.30 5.60
N LEU A 60 -11.15 2.51 4.87
CA LEU A 60 -10.83 1.74 3.69
C LEU A 60 -10.13 0.44 4.07
N HIS A 61 -10.72 -0.68 3.63
CA HIS A 61 -10.15 -2.02 3.71
C HIS A 61 -10.20 -2.64 2.32
N LEU A 62 -9.21 -2.32 1.49
CA LEU A 62 -9.11 -2.74 0.10
C LEU A 62 -7.99 -3.75 -0.07
N SER A 63 -8.24 -4.80 -0.84
CA SER A 63 -7.18 -5.60 -1.42
C SER A 63 -7.42 -5.80 -2.91
N PHE A 64 -6.34 -5.88 -3.68
CA PHE A 64 -6.40 -6.06 -5.11
C PHE A 64 -5.24 -6.95 -5.56
N CYS A 65 -5.42 -7.63 -6.67
CA CYS A 65 -4.35 -8.36 -7.32
C CYS A 65 -4.21 -7.91 -8.77
N VAL A 66 -2.97 -7.81 -9.22
CA VAL A 66 -2.60 -7.54 -10.60
C VAL A 66 -1.60 -8.57 -11.07
N LYS A 67 -1.70 -9.01 -12.32
CA LYS A 67 -0.66 -9.84 -12.93
C LYS A 67 0.64 -9.04 -12.99
N ASP A 68 1.78 -9.66 -12.71
CA ASP A 68 3.07 -8.97 -12.72
C ASP A 68 3.41 -8.36 -14.10
N GLU A 69 2.96 -8.95 -15.21
CA GLU A 69 3.02 -8.36 -16.57
C GLU A 69 2.22 -7.06 -16.73
N ASN A 70 1.27 -6.82 -15.83
CA ASN A 70 0.45 -5.60 -15.80
C ASN A 70 1.04 -4.49 -14.91
N LEU A 71 2.23 -4.69 -14.35
CA LEU A 71 3.00 -3.68 -13.64
C LEU A 71 4.08 -3.07 -14.54
N PRO A 72 4.65 -1.90 -14.17
CA PRO A 72 5.79 -1.32 -14.88
C PRO A 72 6.97 -2.29 -14.94
N LYS A 73 7.61 -2.41 -16.12
CA LYS A 73 8.74 -3.32 -16.33
C LYS A 73 9.98 -2.97 -15.51
N ASP A 74 10.11 -1.70 -15.12
CA ASP A 74 11.22 -1.18 -14.32
C ASP A 74 10.95 -1.22 -12.82
N LEU A 75 9.78 -1.75 -12.38
CA LEU A 75 9.43 -1.83 -10.96
C LEU A 75 10.13 -3.00 -10.28
N PRO A 76 11.07 -2.78 -9.35
CA PRO A 76 11.66 -3.85 -8.58
C PRO A 76 10.60 -4.51 -7.68
N LEU A 77 10.57 -5.83 -7.64
CA LEU A 77 9.61 -6.56 -6.80
C LEU A 77 9.66 -6.12 -5.33
N ALA A 78 10.85 -5.83 -4.82
CA ALA A 78 11.06 -5.34 -3.47
C ALA A 78 10.42 -3.96 -3.19
N SER A 79 10.08 -3.19 -4.23
CA SER A 79 9.53 -1.83 -4.11
C SER A 79 8.02 -1.74 -4.34
N VAL A 80 7.37 -2.87 -4.59
CA VAL A 80 5.93 -2.89 -4.93
C VAL A 80 5.06 -2.21 -3.87
N SER A 81 5.35 -2.41 -2.57
CA SER A 81 4.57 -1.76 -1.51
C SER A 81 4.81 -0.24 -1.48
N ILE A 82 6.03 0.22 -1.76
CA ILE A 82 6.35 1.65 -1.90
C ILE A 82 5.61 2.22 -3.10
N TYR A 83 5.65 1.52 -4.24
CA TYR A 83 4.99 1.92 -5.47
C TYR A 83 3.49 2.14 -5.28
N PHE A 84 2.78 1.16 -4.74
CA PHE A 84 1.34 1.29 -4.47
C PHE A 84 1.04 2.38 -3.43
N ALA A 85 1.86 2.48 -2.37
CA ALA A 85 1.68 3.49 -1.35
C ALA A 85 1.88 4.91 -1.92
N TYR A 86 2.85 5.08 -2.81
CA TYR A 86 3.09 6.35 -3.47
C TYR A 86 1.96 6.74 -4.43
N LEU A 87 1.42 5.79 -5.18
CA LEU A 87 0.25 6.03 -6.04
C LEU A 87 -0.98 6.47 -5.23
N LEU A 88 -1.23 5.84 -4.07
CA LEU A 88 -2.32 6.24 -3.20
C LEU A 88 -2.08 7.63 -2.60
N LYS A 89 -0.85 7.90 -2.17
CA LYS A 89 -0.44 9.21 -1.66
C LYS A 89 -0.65 10.31 -2.71
N GLU A 90 -0.17 10.10 -3.94
CA GLU A 90 -0.40 11.06 -5.04
C GLU A 90 -1.89 11.29 -5.32
N LEU A 91 -2.70 10.21 -5.29
CA LEU A 91 -4.15 10.35 -5.46
C LEU A 91 -4.76 11.22 -4.36
N LEU A 92 -4.40 10.96 -3.09
CA LEU A 92 -4.93 11.75 -1.97
C LEU A 92 -4.49 13.22 -2.05
N GLU A 93 -3.28 13.50 -2.53
CA GLU A 93 -2.83 14.87 -2.80
C GLU A 93 -3.65 15.59 -3.88
N GLU A 94 -4.12 14.88 -4.91
CA GLU A 94 -5.03 15.44 -5.92
C GLU A 94 -6.36 15.94 -5.29
N TYR A 95 -6.74 15.35 -4.15
CA TYR A 95 -7.88 15.82 -3.33
C TYR A 95 -7.52 16.85 -2.26
N GLY A 96 -6.25 17.30 -2.23
CA GLY A 96 -5.77 18.34 -1.30
C GLY A 96 -5.19 17.82 0.01
N SER A 97 -4.99 16.51 0.16
CA SER A 97 -4.38 15.91 1.35
C SER A 97 -2.91 16.32 1.51
N LYS A 98 -2.48 16.46 2.77
CA LYS A 98 -1.07 16.69 3.15
C LYS A 98 -0.35 15.41 3.55
N ILE A 99 -0.92 14.27 3.22
CA ILE A 99 -0.32 12.95 3.49
C ILE A 99 1.06 12.84 2.82
N TRP A 100 1.96 12.17 3.50
CA TRP A 100 3.27 11.82 3.00
C TRP A 100 3.58 10.34 3.25
N LEU A 101 4.55 9.77 2.52
CA LEU A 101 4.91 8.36 2.59
C LEU A 101 6.16 8.16 3.45
N LYS A 102 5.97 7.58 4.63
CA LYS A 102 7.06 7.08 5.47
C LYS A 102 7.53 5.72 4.97
N TRP A 103 8.83 5.57 4.78
CA TRP A 103 9.43 4.29 4.38
C TRP A 103 9.03 3.13 5.33
N PRO A 104 8.68 1.95 4.78
CA PRO A 104 8.59 1.64 3.34
C PRO A 104 7.17 1.87 2.75
N ASN A 105 6.12 1.87 3.56
CA ASN A 105 4.76 1.66 3.07
C ASN A 105 3.67 2.26 3.96
N ASP A 106 4.04 3.16 4.86
CA ASP A 106 3.15 3.80 5.81
C ASP A 106 2.78 5.22 5.36
N LEU A 107 1.49 5.53 5.33
CA LEU A 107 0.97 6.86 5.06
C LEU A 107 0.84 7.63 6.37
N TYR A 108 1.42 8.82 6.40
CA TYR A 108 1.48 9.69 7.55
C TYR A 108 0.89 11.06 7.25
N LEU A 109 0.27 11.65 8.26
CA LEU A 109 -0.09 13.07 8.29
C LEU A 109 0.64 13.66 9.49
N GLU A 110 1.51 14.67 9.26
CA GLU A 110 2.47 15.13 10.25
C GLU A 110 3.31 13.96 10.80
N ASP A 111 3.19 13.62 12.07
CA ASP A 111 3.93 12.55 12.77
C ASP A 111 3.09 11.31 13.08
N LYS A 112 1.83 11.26 12.63
CA LYS A 112 0.88 10.19 12.93
C LYS A 112 0.53 9.36 11.69
N LYS A 113 0.42 8.06 11.90
CA LYS A 113 0.03 7.12 10.84
C LYS A 113 -1.46 7.28 10.50
N VAL A 114 -1.75 7.42 9.21
CA VAL A 114 -3.10 7.45 8.64
C VAL A 114 -3.48 6.10 8.05
N GLY A 115 -2.49 5.40 7.48
CA GLY A 115 -2.74 4.16 6.78
C GLY A 115 -1.46 3.43 6.40
N GLY A 116 -1.60 2.41 5.58
CA GLY A 116 -0.45 1.68 5.05
C GLY A 116 -0.84 0.66 4.00
N ILE A 117 0.16 0.20 3.27
CA ILE A 117 -0.01 -0.79 2.21
C ILE A 117 0.90 -1.99 2.47
N ILE A 118 0.34 -3.18 2.40
CA ILE A 118 1.09 -4.44 2.39
C ILE A 118 1.07 -5.02 0.98
N SER A 119 2.07 -5.84 0.65
CA SER A 119 2.11 -6.54 -0.63
C SER A 119 2.62 -7.96 -0.48
N ALA A 120 2.15 -8.83 -1.37
CA ALA A 120 2.59 -10.21 -1.49
C ALA A 120 2.69 -10.61 -2.96
N LYS A 121 3.56 -11.57 -3.28
CA LYS A 121 3.61 -12.22 -4.59
C LYS A 121 3.16 -13.66 -4.45
N ILE A 122 2.17 -14.07 -5.25
CA ILE A 122 1.69 -15.45 -5.32
C ILE A 122 1.57 -15.80 -6.81
N SER A 123 2.34 -16.81 -7.25
CA SER A 123 2.41 -17.18 -8.67
C SER A 123 2.79 -15.96 -9.54
N ASN A 124 2.01 -15.64 -10.56
CA ASN A 124 2.17 -14.50 -11.43
C ASN A 124 1.34 -13.26 -10.99
N PHE A 125 0.80 -13.26 -9.77
CA PHE A 125 0.06 -12.13 -9.22
C PHE A 125 0.85 -11.40 -8.15
N ILE A 126 0.76 -10.08 -8.21
CA ILE A 126 1.12 -9.18 -7.12
C ILE A 126 -0.17 -8.75 -6.43
N ILE A 127 -0.21 -8.91 -5.12
CA ILE A 127 -1.36 -8.56 -4.29
C ILE A 127 -1.00 -7.34 -3.48
N GLY A 128 -1.86 -6.31 -3.52
CA GLY A 128 -1.79 -5.15 -2.64
C GLY A 128 -2.93 -5.19 -1.63
N GLY A 129 -2.64 -4.87 -0.37
CA GLY A 129 -3.65 -4.65 0.66
C GLY A 129 -3.51 -3.25 1.24
N VAL A 130 -4.58 -2.48 1.26
CA VAL A 130 -4.64 -1.08 1.68
C VAL A 130 -5.52 -0.95 2.92
N GLY A 131 -4.97 -0.36 3.98
CA GLY A 131 -5.73 0.13 5.11
C GLY A 131 -5.58 1.65 5.23
N LEU A 132 -6.69 2.40 5.31
CA LEU A 132 -6.68 3.85 5.49
C LEU A 132 -7.74 4.28 6.48
N ASN A 133 -7.36 5.09 7.46
CA ASN A 133 -8.24 5.64 8.49
C ASN A 133 -9.00 6.84 7.94
N LEU A 134 -10.27 6.65 7.58
CA LEU A 134 -11.12 7.71 7.04
C LEU A 134 -12.11 8.26 8.08
N LYS A 135 -12.66 7.38 8.94
CA LYS A 135 -13.65 7.75 9.96
C LYS A 135 -13.22 7.37 11.38
N PHE A 136 -12.34 6.41 11.53
CA PHE A 136 -11.83 5.93 12.83
C PHE A 136 -10.34 5.71 12.77
N ALA A 137 -9.62 6.12 13.81
CA ALA A 137 -8.19 5.90 13.98
C ALA A 137 -7.88 5.37 15.37
N PRO A 138 -6.94 4.44 15.54
CA PRO A 138 -6.40 4.05 16.84
C PRO A 138 -5.77 5.23 17.59
N GLN A 139 -5.55 5.08 18.89
CA GLN A 139 -5.02 6.15 19.76
C GLN A 139 -3.72 6.80 19.24
N ASN A 140 -2.82 6.00 18.65
CA ASN A 140 -1.52 6.48 18.14
C ASN A 140 -1.51 6.74 16.62
N ALA A 141 -2.68 6.89 16.02
CA ALA A 141 -2.87 7.16 14.60
C ALA A 141 -3.77 8.40 14.41
N THR A 142 -4.01 8.78 13.16
CA THR A 142 -4.90 9.88 12.83
C THR A 142 -5.76 9.55 11.61
N LEU A 143 -6.76 10.38 11.36
CA LEU A 143 -7.63 10.28 10.19
C LEU A 143 -6.98 10.92 8.97
N CYS A 144 -7.40 10.49 7.79
CA CYS A 144 -7.14 11.19 6.55
C CYS A 144 -7.77 12.60 6.61
N ASP A 145 -7.05 13.59 6.10
CA ASP A 145 -7.42 15.01 6.13
C ASP A 145 -8.31 15.44 4.95
N VAL A 146 -8.77 14.48 4.14
CA VAL A 146 -9.69 14.71 3.03
C VAL A 146 -10.88 13.77 3.10
N GLU A 147 -12.04 14.24 2.67
CA GLU A 147 -13.26 13.44 2.59
C GLU A 147 -13.50 13.01 1.14
N ILE A 148 -13.52 11.71 0.91
CA ILE A 148 -13.74 11.11 -0.40
C ILE A 148 -14.72 9.95 -0.22
N PRO A 149 -15.78 9.83 -1.03
CA PRO A 149 -16.64 8.66 -1.02
C PRO A 149 -15.82 7.38 -1.25
N LEU A 150 -16.03 6.36 -0.42
CA LEU A 150 -15.22 5.15 -0.41
C LEU A 150 -15.10 4.49 -1.78
N GLU A 151 -16.22 4.33 -2.47
CA GLU A 151 -16.26 3.74 -3.81
C GLU A 151 -15.47 4.58 -4.83
N SER A 152 -15.59 5.91 -4.76
CA SER A 152 -14.83 6.82 -5.64
C SER A 152 -13.34 6.71 -5.41
N LEU A 153 -12.91 6.63 -4.13
CA LEU A 153 -11.51 6.45 -3.77
C LEU A 153 -10.95 5.12 -4.29
N VAL A 154 -11.70 4.02 -4.10
CA VAL A 154 -11.33 2.69 -4.58
C VAL A 154 -11.15 2.69 -6.10
N ASN A 155 -12.15 3.19 -6.84
CA ASN A 155 -12.11 3.23 -8.30
C ASN A 155 -10.94 4.08 -8.80
N ALA A 156 -10.77 5.30 -8.29
CA ALA A 156 -9.70 6.21 -8.71
C ALA A 156 -8.31 5.64 -8.42
N PHE A 157 -8.14 4.98 -7.26
CA PHE A 157 -6.87 4.35 -6.90
C PHE A 157 -6.53 3.17 -7.84
N LEU A 158 -7.48 2.28 -8.10
CA LEU A 158 -7.24 1.14 -8.98
C LEU A 158 -7.03 1.56 -10.44
N GLU A 159 -7.74 2.59 -10.91
CA GLU A 159 -7.46 3.22 -12.22
C GLU A 159 -6.03 3.82 -12.27
N LYS A 160 -5.54 4.38 -11.15
CA LYS A 160 -4.15 4.88 -11.08
C LYS A 160 -3.14 3.74 -11.12
N VAL A 161 -3.41 2.60 -10.50
CA VAL A 161 -2.59 1.38 -10.59
C VAL A 161 -2.51 0.86 -12.03
N GLU A 162 -3.64 0.88 -12.77
CA GLU A 162 -3.71 0.42 -14.17
C GLU A 162 -2.93 1.31 -15.15
N LYS A 163 -2.60 2.55 -14.79
CA LYS A 163 -1.80 3.47 -15.63
C LYS A 163 -0.34 3.03 -15.83
N LYS A 164 0.17 2.09 -15.03
CA LYS A 164 1.53 1.54 -15.13
C LYS A 164 2.62 2.64 -15.17
N ILE A 165 2.49 3.63 -14.28
CA ILE A 165 3.49 4.72 -14.15
C ILE A 165 4.85 4.09 -13.86
N LEU A 166 5.89 4.49 -14.59
CA LEU A 166 7.21 3.90 -14.44
C LEU A 166 7.78 4.10 -13.04
N TRP A 167 8.46 3.08 -12.52
CA TRP A 167 9.08 3.15 -11.20
C TRP A 167 10.06 4.31 -11.08
N LYS A 168 10.89 4.54 -12.10
CA LYS A 168 11.84 5.67 -12.12
C LYS A 168 11.17 7.02 -11.88
N ASP A 169 9.94 7.22 -12.40
CA ASP A 169 9.20 8.47 -12.26
C ASP A 169 8.61 8.61 -10.84
N ILE A 170 8.17 7.50 -10.25
CA ILE A 170 7.76 7.43 -8.85
C ILE A 170 8.97 7.63 -7.93
N PHE A 171 10.06 6.92 -8.19
CA PHE A 171 11.24 6.93 -7.33
C PHE A 171 11.90 8.32 -7.26
N SER A 172 11.97 9.03 -8.39
CA SER A 172 12.54 10.38 -8.44
C SER A 172 11.83 11.35 -7.49
N LYS A 173 10.51 11.24 -7.36
CA LYS A 173 9.71 12.04 -6.44
C LYS A 173 9.80 11.51 -5.00
N TYR A 174 9.72 10.17 -4.83
CA TYR A 174 9.79 9.52 -3.54
C TYR A 174 11.12 9.76 -2.82
N MET A 175 12.23 9.81 -3.55
CA MET A 175 13.55 10.11 -3.01
C MET A 175 13.57 11.45 -2.25
N LEU A 176 12.88 12.47 -2.78
CA LEU A 176 12.76 13.77 -2.11
C LEU A 176 11.90 13.69 -0.85
N GLU A 177 10.87 12.86 -0.87
CA GLU A 177 9.97 12.67 0.27
C GLU A 177 10.58 11.81 1.37
N PHE A 178 11.47 10.89 1.02
CA PHE A 178 12.17 10.01 1.97
C PHE A 178 12.91 10.79 3.07
N GLU A 179 13.34 12.02 2.80
CA GLU A 179 13.97 12.91 3.79
C GLU A 179 13.08 13.11 5.03
N LYS A 180 11.77 13.11 4.87
CA LYS A 180 10.83 13.17 6.00
C LYS A 180 10.89 11.91 6.89
N SER A 181 11.22 10.76 6.31
CA SER A 181 11.36 9.50 7.04
C SER A 181 12.55 9.49 8.00
N ARG A 182 13.57 10.31 7.78
CA ARG A 182 14.79 10.36 8.60
C ARG A 182 14.54 10.69 10.08
N LYS A 183 13.44 11.36 10.38
CA LYS A 183 13.04 11.71 11.76
C LYS A 183 12.44 10.52 12.52
N PHE A 184 12.29 9.38 11.86
CA PHE A 184 11.59 8.22 12.40
C PHE A 184 12.53 7.03 12.54
N SER A 185 11.98 6.00 13.17
CA SER A 185 12.62 4.70 13.30
C SER A 185 11.78 3.61 12.65
N VAL A 186 12.41 2.50 12.34
CA VAL A 186 11.76 1.29 11.84
C VAL A 186 12.15 0.09 12.68
N HIS A 187 11.22 -0.85 12.79
CA HIS A 187 11.49 -2.15 13.40
C HIS A 187 11.99 -3.12 12.34
N HIS A 188 13.09 -3.79 12.60
CA HIS A 188 13.63 -4.83 11.74
C HIS A 188 14.26 -5.94 12.58
N GLU A 189 13.88 -7.21 12.37
CA GLU A 189 14.36 -8.36 13.13
C GLU A 189 14.29 -8.15 14.66
N GLY A 190 13.19 -7.60 15.17
CA GLY A 190 12.98 -7.35 16.60
C GLY A 190 13.76 -6.17 17.18
N LYS A 191 14.53 -5.44 16.35
CA LYS A 191 15.29 -4.25 16.76
C LYS A 191 14.71 -2.97 16.17
N VAL A 192 14.95 -1.85 16.86
CA VAL A 192 14.56 -0.51 16.38
C VAL A 192 15.79 0.16 15.77
N PHE A 193 15.65 0.64 14.54
CA PHE A 193 16.72 1.36 13.84
C PHE A 193 16.24 2.77 13.47
N SER A 194 17.07 3.78 13.77
CA SER A 194 16.86 5.15 13.28
C SER A 194 17.05 5.21 11.76
N LEU A 195 16.21 5.98 11.09
CA LEU A 195 16.35 6.26 9.66
C LEU A 195 17.22 7.50 9.38
N GLU A 196 17.72 8.18 10.41
CA GLU A 196 18.45 9.46 10.32
C GLU A 196 19.61 9.40 9.31
N ASN A 197 20.43 8.37 9.38
CA ASN A 197 21.61 8.18 8.53
C ASN A 197 21.42 7.05 7.50
N SER A 198 20.19 6.62 7.25
CA SER A 198 19.92 5.58 6.26
C SER A 198 20.11 6.11 4.84
N PHE A 199 20.62 5.26 3.95
CA PHE A 199 20.73 5.56 2.53
C PHE A 199 19.63 4.83 1.77
N LEU A 200 18.89 5.57 0.92
CA LEU A 200 17.86 5.01 0.05
C LEU A 200 18.47 4.66 -1.30
N TYR A 201 18.35 3.38 -1.70
CA TYR A 201 18.80 2.88 -3.01
C TYR A 201 17.69 3.01 -4.06
N GLU A 202 18.08 2.97 -5.34
CA GLU A 202 17.16 3.10 -6.48
C GLU A 202 16.08 1.99 -6.53
N ASP A 203 16.34 0.85 -5.91
CA ASP A 203 15.36 -0.24 -5.76
C ASP A 203 14.46 -0.07 -4.53
N GLY A 204 14.45 1.10 -3.89
CA GLY A 204 13.62 1.40 -2.73
C GLY A 204 14.08 0.75 -1.42
N SER A 205 15.15 -0.04 -1.43
CA SER A 205 15.77 -0.58 -0.21
C SER A 205 16.55 0.51 0.52
N ILE A 206 16.79 0.28 1.81
CA ILE A 206 17.62 1.19 2.62
C ILE A 206 18.79 0.46 3.25
N LEU A 207 19.84 1.20 3.57
CA LEU A 207 20.94 0.72 4.41
C LEU A 207 20.64 1.07 5.87
N LEU A 208 20.60 0.05 6.73
CA LEU A 208 20.51 0.19 8.20
C LEU A 208 21.77 -0.38 8.82
N GLY A 209 22.69 0.49 9.27
CA GLY A 209 24.05 0.06 9.63
C GLY A 209 24.72 -0.57 8.40
N ASP A 210 25.14 -1.83 8.52
CA ASP A 210 25.79 -2.59 7.45
C ASP A 210 24.82 -3.52 6.66
N LYS A 211 23.51 -3.48 7.00
CA LYS A 211 22.50 -4.35 6.37
C LYS A 211 21.63 -3.58 5.37
N ARG A 212 21.49 -4.15 4.17
CA ARG A 212 20.51 -3.69 3.19
C ARG A 212 19.14 -4.30 3.50
N VAL A 213 18.15 -3.46 3.68
CA VAL A 213 16.79 -3.85 4.09
C VAL A 213 15.78 -3.46 3.00
N TYR A 214 14.92 -4.41 2.66
CA TYR A 214 13.91 -4.28 1.62
C TYR A 214 12.52 -4.08 2.21
N SER A 215 11.64 -3.46 1.43
CA SER A 215 10.24 -3.27 1.84
C SER A 215 9.40 -4.54 1.72
N LEU A 216 9.74 -5.39 0.74
CA LEU A 216 9.11 -6.70 0.55
C LEU A 216 9.59 -7.69 1.63
N ARG A 217 8.67 -8.46 2.17
CA ARG A 217 8.92 -9.49 3.18
C ARG A 217 8.18 -10.76 2.85
#